data_3a6fd626666da124f5b0eaacb267c390
#
_entry.id   3a6fd626666da124f5b0eaacb267c390
#
_cell.length_a   1.000
_cell.length_b   1.000
_cell.length_c   1.000
_cell.angle_alpha   90.00
_cell.angle_beta   90.00
_cell.angle_gamma   90.00
#
_symmetry.space_group_name_H-M   'P 1'
#
loop_
_entity.id
_entity.type
_entity.pdbx_description
1 polymer ?
#
loop_
_entity_poly.entity_id
_entity_poly.type
_entity_poly.pdbx_seq_one_letter_code
_entity_poly.pdbx_strand_id
1 'polypeptide(L)'
;MGPPEGIAIVSASLSPLASFGLRRGKEHQGGSCHDGRMSRVTCDLTVSLDGFVAGPNQRAEEPLGDGGELLHRWMFEDPEANAPEIEGILAAGAFIMGRNMFAGPGPSVWDKGWRGWWGDEPPYHAPVFVLTHHQHEPLEMEGGTSFHFVTDGIESALARAREAAGDRDVAIAGGAQTARQFLSAGLMDELRLHIAPMILGGGERLLDGVGDVKLEQAEVRGTGLVTHVRYLVVR
;
A
#
# COMPACT_ATOMS: atom_id res chain seq x y z
N MET A 1 2.47 27.68 4.41
CA MET A 1 2.60 27.36 2.97
C MET A 1 1.82 26.07 2.80
N GLY A 2 0.75 26.09 1.99
CA GLY A 2 0.00 24.89 1.65
C GLY A 2 0.86 23.94 0.80
N PRO A 3 0.50 22.63 0.73
CA PRO A 3 1.22 21.69 -0.11
C PRO A 3 1.19 22.12 -1.58
N PRO A 4 2.26 21.87 -2.35
CA PRO A 4 2.29 22.21 -3.78
C PRO A 4 1.18 21.45 -4.54
N GLU A 5 0.61 22.07 -5.56
CA GLU A 5 -0.60 21.62 -6.29
C GLU A 5 -0.53 20.18 -6.84
N GLY A 6 0.67 19.67 -7.14
CA GLY A 6 0.86 18.27 -7.59
C GLY A 6 0.66 17.22 -6.51
N ILE A 7 0.82 17.57 -5.22
CA ILE A 7 0.60 16.68 -4.08
C ILE A 7 -0.90 16.60 -3.73
N ALA A 8 -1.65 17.66 -4.03
CA ALA A 8 -3.10 17.68 -3.84
C ALA A 8 -3.83 16.61 -4.66
N ILE A 9 -3.25 16.13 -5.78
CA ILE A 9 -3.86 15.09 -6.60
C ILE A 9 -3.85 13.73 -5.90
N VAL A 10 -2.77 13.38 -5.22
CA VAL A 10 -2.71 12.11 -4.44
C VAL A 10 -3.57 12.22 -3.18
N SER A 11 -3.61 13.40 -2.54
CA SER A 11 -4.42 13.66 -1.34
C SER A 11 -5.90 13.89 -1.66
N ALA A 12 -6.23 14.70 -2.67
CA ALA A 12 -7.60 15.00 -3.08
C ALA A 12 -8.30 13.80 -3.74
N SER A 13 -7.54 12.89 -4.34
CA SER A 13 -8.09 11.73 -5.04
C SER A 13 -8.45 10.57 -4.14
N LEU A 14 -7.96 10.52 -2.90
CA LEU A 14 -8.40 9.54 -1.90
C LEU A 14 -9.62 10.04 -1.07
N SER A 15 -9.93 11.34 -1.14
CA SER A 15 -11.11 11.92 -0.47
C SER A 15 -12.47 11.38 -0.97
N PRO A 16 -12.67 11.00 -2.25
CA PRO A 16 -13.90 10.34 -2.68
C PRO A 16 -14.12 8.95 -2.07
N LEU A 17 -13.05 8.25 -1.64
CA LEU A 17 -13.17 6.94 -1.01
C LEU A 17 -13.78 7.02 0.40
N ALA A 18 -13.61 8.15 1.09
CA ALA A 18 -14.22 8.40 2.40
C ALA A 18 -15.73 8.64 2.34
N SER A 19 -16.29 8.98 1.17
CA SER A 19 -17.73 9.26 1.00
C SER A 19 -18.59 8.05 0.57
N PHE A 20 -17.97 6.88 0.31
CA PHE A 20 -18.71 5.64 0.16
C PHE A 20 -19.15 5.15 1.55
N GLY A 21 -20.27 5.68 2.01
CA GLY A 21 -20.91 5.32 3.27
C GLY A 21 -21.17 3.81 3.33
N LEU A 22 -20.37 3.11 4.10
CA LEU A 22 -20.67 1.76 4.55
C LEU A 22 -22.04 1.77 5.22
N ARG A 23 -23.08 1.28 4.53
CA ARG A 23 -24.32 0.92 5.18
C ARG A 23 -23.99 -0.18 6.17
N ARG A 24 -23.97 0.16 7.47
CA ARG A 24 -23.89 -0.82 8.55
C ARG A 24 -24.99 -1.85 8.35
N GLY A 25 -24.59 -3.02 7.85
CA GLY A 25 -25.41 -4.21 7.90
C GLY A 25 -25.68 -4.55 9.37
N LYS A 26 -26.92 -4.91 9.67
CA LYS A 26 -27.37 -5.30 11.01
C LYS A 26 -26.46 -6.37 11.59
N GLU A 27 -25.99 -6.12 12.82
CA GLU A 27 -25.32 -7.10 13.67
C GLU A 27 -26.13 -8.39 13.73
N HIS A 28 -25.62 -9.45 13.12
CA HIS A 28 -25.99 -10.80 13.44
C HIS A 28 -25.05 -11.25 14.55
N GLN A 29 -25.58 -11.34 15.76
CA GLN A 29 -24.97 -12.11 16.85
C GLN A 29 -25.01 -13.58 16.44
N GLY A 30 -23.93 -14.07 15.86
CA GLY A 30 -23.71 -15.47 15.50
C GLY A 30 -22.35 -15.90 16.03
N GLY A 31 -22.37 -16.97 16.84
CA GLY A 31 -21.24 -17.46 17.61
C GLY A 31 -19.93 -17.62 16.81
N SER A 32 -18.84 -17.23 17.44
CA SER A 32 -17.45 -17.39 17.00
C SER A 32 -17.12 -18.87 16.74
N CYS A 33 -17.26 -19.32 15.51
CA CYS A 33 -16.45 -20.42 15.03
C CYS A 33 -15.09 -19.81 14.64
N HIS A 34 -14.08 -19.97 15.47
CA HIS A 34 -12.69 -19.75 15.10
C HIS A 34 -12.34 -20.78 14.01
N ASP A 35 -12.56 -20.40 12.77
CA ASP A 35 -11.89 -21.04 11.65
C ASP A 35 -10.43 -20.55 11.75
N GLY A 36 -9.50 -21.47 12.06
CA GLY A 36 -8.10 -21.19 12.38
C GLY A 36 -7.28 -20.69 11.17
N ARG A 37 -7.83 -19.76 10.40
CA ARG A 37 -7.15 -19.09 9.31
C ARG A 37 -6.14 -18.10 9.89
N MET A 38 -4.85 -18.40 9.72
CA MET A 38 -3.79 -17.43 10.01
C MET A 38 -3.94 -16.23 9.09
N SER A 39 -3.77 -15.00 9.64
CA SER A 39 -3.74 -13.77 8.87
C SER A 39 -2.67 -13.85 7.78
N ARG A 40 -3.05 -13.53 6.53
CA ARG A 40 -2.11 -13.52 5.40
C ARG A 40 -1.36 -12.20 5.34
N VAL A 41 -0.17 -12.27 4.75
CA VAL A 41 0.61 -11.09 4.37
C VAL A 41 0.41 -10.87 2.87
N THR A 42 -0.28 -9.78 2.53
CA THR A 42 -0.61 -9.42 1.15
C THR A 42 0.17 -8.20 0.71
N CYS A 43 0.34 -8.03 -0.59
CA CYS A 43 0.92 -6.82 -1.17
C CYS A 43 0.18 -6.45 -2.44
N ASP A 44 -0.38 -5.26 -2.46
CA ASP A 44 -1.10 -4.70 -3.61
C ASP A 44 -0.26 -3.56 -4.19
N LEU A 45 0.17 -3.68 -5.45
CA LEU A 45 0.96 -2.65 -6.12
C LEU A 45 0.53 -2.47 -7.57
N THR A 46 0.40 -1.20 -7.96
CA THR A 46 0.24 -0.87 -9.38
C THR A 46 1.61 -0.84 -10.06
N VAL A 47 1.68 -1.45 -11.25
CA VAL A 47 2.89 -1.48 -12.07
C VAL A 47 2.57 -1.08 -13.50
N SER A 48 3.53 -0.45 -14.18
CA SER A 48 3.47 -0.29 -15.63
C SER A 48 3.66 -1.63 -16.34
N LEU A 49 3.32 -1.71 -17.61
CA LEU A 49 3.52 -2.93 -18.41
C LEU A 49 5.00 -3.38 -18.46
N ASP A 50 5.93 -2.44 -18.34
CA ASP A 50 7.37 -2.69 -18.29
C ASP A 50 7.92 -2.85 -16.85
N GLY A 51 7.04 -2.96 -15.83
CA GLY A 51 7.35 -3.43 -14.48
C GLY A 51 7.83 -2.38 -13.48
N PHE A 52 7.54 -1.10 -13.72
CA PHE A 52 7.87 -0.01 -12.80
C PHE A 52 6.66 0.37 -11.91
N VAL A 53 6.92 0.61 -10.64
CA VAL A 53 5.92 1.09 -9.64
C VAL A 53 5.98 2.60 -9.43
N ALA A 54 7.02 3.23 -9.92
CA ALA A 54 7.20 4.68 -9.93
C ALA A 54 8.07 5.07 -11.14
N GLY A 55 7.86 6.26 -11.65
CA GLY A 55 8.66 6.84 -12.71
C GLY A 55 10.05 7.27 -12.25
N PRO A 56 10.91 7.72 -13.18
CA PRO A 56 12.21 8.29 -12.85
C PRO A 56 12.08 9.63 -12.12
N ASN A 57 13.20 10.12 -11.58
CA ASN A 57 13.29 11.45 -10.96
C ASN A 57 12.32 11.69 -9.79
N GLN A 58 12.07 10.67 -8.95
CA GLN A 58 11.26 10.83 -7.74
C GLN A 58 11.82 11.97 -6.87
N ARG A 59 10.95 12.88 -6.44
CA ARG A 59 11.27 14.06 -5.62
C ARG A 59 10.09 14.41 -4.72
N ALA A 60 10.29 15.34 -3.81
CA ALA A 60 9.25 15.71 -2.83
C ALA A 60 7.96 16.24 -3.50
N GLU A 61 8.08 16.95 -4.60
CA GLU A 61 6.97 17.50 -5.39
C GLU A 61 6.28 16.45 -6.27
N GLU A 62 7.02 15.40 -6.64
CA GLU A 62 6.53 14.28 -7.45
C GLU A 62 7.05 12.95 -6.88
N PRO A 63 6.45 12.47 -5.78
CA PRO A 63 6.93 11.29 -5.06
C PRO A 63 6.83 9.99 -5.86
N LEU A 64 5.96 9.95 -6.85
CA LEU A 64 5.84 8.83 -7.80
C LEU A 64 6.74 8.98 -9.03
N GLY A 65 7.54 10.07 -9.12
CA GLY A 65 8.41 10.35 -10.27
C GLY A 65 7.64 10.77 -11.52
N ASP A 66 8.38 11.09 -12.56
CA ASP A 66 7.81 11.58 -13.81
C ASP A 66 6.86 10.54 -14.43
N GLY A 67 5.60 10.91 -14.59
CA GLY A 67 4.54 10.05 -15.15
C GLY A 67 4.04 8.92 -14.24
N GLY A 68 4.59 8.79 -13.03
CA GLY A 68 4.22 7.72 -12.10
C GLY A 68 2.79 7.83 -11.55
N GLU A 69 2.22 9.04 -11.51
CA GLU A 69 0.84 9.27 -11.10
C GLU A 69 -0.18 8.59 -12.04
N LEU A 70 0.17 8.44 -13.32
CA LEU A 70 -0.69 7.80 -14.31
C LEU A 70 -0.93 6.30 -14.04
N LEU A 71 -0.07 5.66 -13.26
CA LEU A 71 -0.26 4.27 -12.81
C LEU A 71 -1.58 4.09 -12.07
N HIS A 72 -2.02 5.11 -11.33
CA HIS A 72 -3.17 5.00 -10.42
C HIS A 72 -4.49 5.51 -11.02
N ARG A 73 -4.53 5.85 -12.32
CA ARG A 73 -5.74 6.34 -13.00
C ARG A 73 -6.95 5.45 -12.79
N TRP A 74 -6.77 4.13 -12.77
CA TRP A 74 -7.84 3.15 -12.59
C TRP A 74 -8.60 3.33 -11.25
N MET A 75 -7.92 3.82 -10.20
CA MET A 75 -8.54 4.07 -8.89
C MET A 75 -9.42 5.33 -8.89
N PHE A 76 -9.09 6.31 -9.74
CA PHE A 76 -9.70 7.64 -9.73
C PHE A 76 -10.64 7.88 -10.89
N GLU A 77 -10.37 7.34 -12.06
CA GLU A 77 -11.16 7.55 -13.26
C GLU A 77 -12.27 6.50 -13.42
N ASP A 78 -12.09 5.29 -12.83
CA ASP A 78 -13.10 4.22 -12.90
C ASP A 78 -13.19 3.43 -11.58
N PRO A 79 -13.47 4.11 -10.45
CA PRO A 79 -13.50 3.46 -9.13
C PRO A 79 -14.60 2.42 -9.00
N GLU A 80 -15.74 2.60 -9.70
CA GLU A 80 -16.86 1.65 -9.63
C GLU A 80 -16.50 0.30 -10.25
N ALA A 81 -15.86 0.29 -11.42
CA ALA A 81 -15.42 -0.94 -12.06
C ALA A 81 -14.30 -1.66 -11.28
N ASN A 82 -13.58 -0.95 -10.43
CA ASN A 82 -12.43 -1.45 -9.67
C ASN A 82 -12.69 -1.52 -8.15
N ALA A 83 -13.95 -1.32 -7.73
CA ALA A 83 -14.32 -1.30 -6.32
C ALA A 83 -13.86 -2.52 -5.51
N PRO A 84 -13.95 -3.77 -6.03
CA PRO A 84 -13.48 -4.94 -5.27
C PRO A 84 -12.00 -4.89 -4.90
N GLU A 85 -11.13 -4.39 -5.79
CA GLU A 85 -9.69 -4.27 -5.53
C GLU A 85 -9.41 -3.11 -4.57
N ILE A 86 -10.06 -1.96 -4.76
CA ILE A 86 -9.91 -0.79 -3.89
C ILE A 86 -10.33 -1.14 -2.45
N GLU A 87 -11.49 -1.79 -2.29
CA GLU A 87 -11.97 -2.27 -0.98
C GLU A 87 -11.02 -3.32 -0.39
N GLY A 88 -10.50 -4.24 -1.23
CA GLY A 88 -9.56 -5.26 -0.84
C GLY A 88 -8.24 -4.70 -0.32
N ILE A 89 -7.70 -3.63 -0.94
CA ILE A 89 -6.50 -2.93 -0.49
C ILE A 89 -6.69 -2.36 0.92
N LEU A 90 -7.86 -1.80 1.20
CA LEU A 90 -8.17 -1.11 2.46
C LEU A 90 -8.69 -2.03 3.57
N ALA A 91 -9.00 -3.30 3.29
CA ALA A 91 -9.61 -4.24 4.24
C ALA A 91 -8.63 -4.79 5.29
N ALA A 92 -7.34 -4.57 5.15
CA ALA A 92 -6.32 -5.09 6.05
C ALA A 92 -6.48 -4.57 7.49
N GLY A 93 -6.02 -5.37 8.44
CA GLY A 93 -6.03 -5.02 9.87
C GLY A 93 -4.86 -4.17 10.30
N ALA A 94 -3.77 -4.22 9.55
CA ALA A 94 -2.60 -3.37 9.71
C ALA A 94 -1.84 -3.28 8.39
N PHE A 95 -1.04 -2.24 8.28
CA PHE A 95 -0.26 -1.96 7.07
C PHE A 95 1.23 -1.84 7.41
N ILE A 96 2.08 -2.20 6.45
CA ILE A 96 3.53 -1.96 6.53
C ILE A 96 3.95 -1.18 5.28
N MET A 97 4.71 -0.11 5.46
CA MET A 97 5.25 0.68 4.35
C MET A 97 6.69 1.10 4.59
N GLY A 98 7.40 1.40 3.52
CA GLY A 98 8.73 1.96 3.60
C GLY A 98 8.71 3.47 3.86
N ARG A 99 9.78 3.96 4.44
CA ARG A 99 9.97 5.39 4.75
C ARG A 99 9.74 6.30 3.53
N ASN A 100 10.21 5.90 2.34
CA ASN A 100 10.04 6.72 1.14
C ASN A 100 8.58 6.83 0.69
N MET A 101 7.78 5.81 0.94
CA MET A 101 6.33 5.90 0.71
C MET A 101 5.65 6.85 1.70
N PHE A 102 6.10 6.89 2.95
CA PHE A 102 5.55 7.80 3.96
C PHE A 102 5.97 9.26 3.75
N ALA A 103 7.25 9.52 3.41
CA ALA A 103 7.85 10.85 3.44
C ALA A 103 8.55 11.27 2.13
N GLY A 104 8.52 10.46 1.07
CA GLY A 104 9.24 10.71 -0.17
C GLY A 104 10.75 10.47 -0.07
N PRO A 105 11.46 10.57 -1.20
CA PRO A 105 12.89 10.37 -1.26
C PRO A 105 13.66 11.54 -0.60
N GLY A 106 14.78 11.23 0.04
CA GLY A 106 15.69 12.23 0.61
C GLY A 106 15.51 12.49 2.12
N PRO A 107 16.51 13.10 2.76
CA PRO A 107 16.55 13.29 4.21
C PRO A 107 15.69 14.46 4.72
N SER A 108 15.37 15.43 3.87
CA SER A 108 14.86 16.74 4.28
C SER A 108 13.34 16.79 4.53
N VAL A 109 12.58 15.80 4.08
CA VAL A 109 11.11 15.82 4.19
C VAL A 109 10.64 15.38 5.58
N TRP A 110 11.54 14.82 6.37
CA TRP A 110 11.23 14.26 7.69
C TRP A 110 11.19 15.30 8.82
N ASP A 111 11.54 16.55 8.51
CA ASP A 111 11.66 17.60 9.51
C ASP A 111 10.33 18.30 9.79
N LYS A 112 9.98 18.34 11.10
CA LYS A 112 9.06 19.28 11.72
C LYS A 112 7.63 19.34 11.15
N GLY A 113 6.83 18.36 11.53
CA GLY A 113 5.38 18.42 11.30
C GLY A 113 4.89 17.69 10.06
N TRP A 114 5.77 16.90 9.39
CA TRP A 114 5.34 16.01 8.33
C TRP A 114 4.46 14.89 8.89
N ARG A 115 3.27 14.71 8.31
CA ARG A 115 2.25 13.75 8.76
C ARG A 115 1.84 12.74 7.68
N GLY A 116 2.62 12.62 6.61
CA GLY A 116 2.29 11.80 5.44
C GLY A 116 1.64 12.61 4.32
N TRP A 117 1.36 11.94 3.20
CA TRP A 117 0.81 12.55 1.99
C TRP A 117 -0.71 12.68 1.99
N TRP A 118 -1.39 11.96 2.88
CA TRP A 118 -2.84 11.71 2.84
C TRP A 118 -3.68 12.75 3.60
N GLY A 119 -3.07 13.83 4.08
CA GLY A 119 -3.77 14.83 4.90
C GLY A 119 -4.07 14.32 6.31
N ASP A 120 -5.09 14.89 6.95
CA ASP A 120 -5.40 14.62 8.35
C ASP A 120 -6.11 13.27 8.56
N GLU A 121 -6.84 12.76 7.56
CA GLU A 121 -7.58 11.50 7.59
C GLU A 121 -7.05 10.52 6.52
N PRO A 122 -5.95 9.79 6.79
CA PRO A 122 -5.45 8.77 5.87
C PRO A 122 -6.44 7.60 5.72
N PRO A 123 -6.53 6.97 4.53
CA PRO A 123 -7.58 5.99 4.21
C PRO A 123 -7.41 4.62 4.88
N TYR A 124 -6.35 4.41 5.65
CA TYR A 124 -6.02 3.10 6.24
C TYR A 124 -6.96 2.71 7.38
N HIS A 125 -7.41 3.66 8.21
CA HIS A 125 -8.27 3.44 9.40
C HIS A 125 -7.78 2.29 10.29
N ALA A 126 -6.46 2.07 10.33
CA ALA A 126 -5.77 0.99 11.01
C ALA A 126 -4.32 1.38 11.32
N PRO A 127 -3.60 0.64 12.18
CA PRO A 127 -2.17 0.87 12.43
C PRO A 127 -1.32 0.65 11.17
N VAL A 128 -0.39 1.57 10.93
CA VAL A 128 0.57 1.56 9.82
C VAL A 128 1.99 1.57 10.37
N PHE A 129 2.77 0.54 10.06
CA PHE A 129 4.14 0.38 10.52
C PHE A 129 5.10 0.86 9.43
N VAL A 130 5.82 1.96 9.71
CA VAL A 130 6.74 2.60 8.76
C VAL A 130 8.16 2.14 9.01
N LEU A 131 8.73 1.37 8.08
CA LEU A 131 10.13 0.93 8.12
C LEU A 131 11.06 2.13 7.86
N THR A 132 11.94 2.42 8.81
CA THR A 132 12.87 3.55 8.77
C THR A 132 14.15 3.23 9.52
N HIS A 133 15.21 4.01 9.29
CA HIS A 133 16.44 3.98 10.09
C HIS A 133 16.45 5.01 11.22
N HIS A 134 15.42 5.84 11.32
CA HIS A 134 15.32 6.92 12.29
C HIS A 134 14.12 6.70 13.21
N GLN A 135 14.36 6.80 14.50
CA GLN A 135 13.30 6.69 15.50
C GLN A 135 12.44 7.95 15.51
N HIS A 136 11.12 7.77 15.55
CA HIS A 136 10.13 8.82 15.68
C HIS A 136 9.03 8.39 16.63
N GLU A 137 8.41 9.38 17.28
CA GLU A 137 7.20 9.16 18.06
C GLU A 137 6.05 8.76 17.13
N PRO A 138 5.15 7.89 17.58
CA PRO A 138 3.95 7.55 16.82
C PRO A 138 3.11 8.77 16.47
N LEU A 139 2.44 8.74 15.33
CA LEU A 139 1.53 9.79 14.89
C LEU A 139 0.10 9.24 14.87
N GLU A 140 -0.76 9.85 15.68
CA GLU A 140 -2.20 9.60 15.62
C GLU A 140 -2.84 10.53 14.61
N MET A 141 -3.68 9.97 13.74
CA MET A 141 -4.39 10.68 12.68
C MET A 141 -5.90 10.58 12.88
N GLU A 142 -6.64 11.43 12.20
CA GLU A 142 -8.11 11.30 12.17
C GLU A 142 -8.54 9.99 11.50
N GLY A 143 -9.77 9.57 11.72
CA GLY A 143 -10.31 8.33 11.14
C GLY A 143 -9.72 7.04 11.69
N GLY A 144 -8.84 7.08 12.73
CA GLY A 144 -8.30 5.89 13.39
C GLY A 144 -7.05 5.31 12.74
N THR A 145 -6.40 6.01 11.82
CA THR A 145 -5.06 5.65 11.34
C THR A 145 -4.01 6.08 12.36
N SER A 146 -3.02 5.22 12.63
CA SER A 146 -1.84 5.58 13.44
C SER A 146 -0.57 5.11 12.74
N PHE A 147 0.47 5.96 12.70
CA PHE A 147 1.77 5.61 12.14
C PHE A 147 2.75 5.27 13.25
N HIS A 148 3.35 4.08 13.17
CA HIS A 148 4.36 3.56 14.10
C HIS A 148 5.67 3.35 13.36
N PHE A 149 6.75 3.95 13.84
CA PHE A 149 8.05 3.91 13.16
C PHE A 149 8.90 2.76 13.69
N VAL A 150 9.34 1.89 12.79
CA VAL A 150 10.03 0.63 13.10
C VAL A 150 11.45 0.69 12.56
N THR A 151 12.44 0.56 13.46
CA THR A 151 13.87 0.68 13.11
C THR A 151 14.63 -0.65 13.16
N ASP A 152 13.97 -1.72 13.60
CA ASP A 152 14.56 -3.03 13.89
C ASP A 152 14.20 -4.11 12.85
N GLY A 153 13.81 -3.67 11.64
CA GLY A 153 13.71 -4.54 10.45
C GLY A 153 12.31 -5.06 10.16
N ILE A 154 12.23 -5.83 9.05
CA ILE A 154 10.96 -6.29 8.49
C ILE A 154 10.27 -7.32 9.36
N GLU A 155 11.02 -8.18 10.05
CA GLU A 155 10.46 -9.22 10.93
C GLU A 155 9.76 -8.59 12.15
N SER A 156 10.39 -7.56 12.75
CA SER A 156 9.79 -6.83 13.86
C SER A 156 8.54 -6.06 13.42
N ALA A 157 8.60 -5.39 12.26
CA ALA A 157 7.43 -4.71 11.71
C ALA A 157 6.28 -5.70 11.46
N LEU A 158 6.58 -6.87 10.90
CA LEU A 158 5.57 -7.91 10.66
C LEU A 158 4.97 -8.45 11.97
N ALA A 159 5.79 -8.72 12.98
CA ALA A 159 5.30 -9.20 14.26
C ALA A 159 4.32 -8.20 14.90
N ARG A 160 4.68 -6.92 14.94
CA ARG A 160 3.81 -5.85 15.46
C ARG A 160 2.55 -5.67 14.62
N ALA A 161 2.68 -5.74 13.29
CA ALA A 161 1.53 -5.61 12.39
C ALA A 161 0.54 -6.77 12.56
N ARG A 162 1.02 -8.01 12.72
CA ARG A 162 0.16 -9.17 12.98
C ARG A 162 -0.55 -9.07 14.34
N GLU A 163 0.13 -8.62 15.37
CA GLU A 163 -0.47 -8.36 16.67
C GLU A 163 -1.61 -7.33 16.57
N ALA A 164 -1.36 -6.24 15.87
CA ALA A 164 -2.33 -5.17 15.68
C ALA A 164 -3.50 -5.58 14.76
N ALA A 165 -3.24 -6.37 13.73
CA ALA A 165 -4.25 -6.83 12.77
C ALA A 165 -5.23 -7.85 13.37
N GLY A 166 -4.81 -8.62 14.40
CA GLY A 166 -5.59 -9.73 14.94
C GLY A 166 -5.87 -10.79 13.87
N ASP A 167 -7.13 -11.09 13.64
CA ASP A 167 -7.56 -12.09 12.64
C ASP A 167 -7.58 -11.57 11.20
N ARG A 168 -7.35 -10.26 10.98
CA ARG A 168 -7.32 -9.64 9.66
C ARG A 168 -5.95 -9.79 9.00
N ASP A 169 -5.91 -9.66 7.67
CA ASP A 169 -4.67 -9.71 6.90
C ASP A 169 -3.78 -8.48 7.20
N VAL A 170 -2.47 -8.63 7.00
CA VAL A 170 -1.48 -7.55 7.02
C VAL A 170 -1.14 -7.18 5.59
N ALA A 171 -1.27 -5.91 5.21
CA ALA A 171 -0.94 -5.44 3.88
C ALA A 171 0.41 -4.74 3.83
N ILE A 172 1.25 -5.15 2.89
CA ILE A 172 2.46 -4.41 2.49
C ILE A 172 2.01 -3.33 1.50
N ALA A 173 1.88 -2.11 1.99
CA ALA A 173 1.41 -0.98 1.18
C ALA A 173 2.47 -0.49 0.15
N GLY A 174 3.74 -0.82 0.37
CA GLY A 174 4.84 -0.45 -0.52
C GLY A 174 5.96 0.34 0.19
N GLY A 175 6.92 1.08 -0.47
CA GLY A 175 7.21 1.02 -1.91
C GLY A 175 7.89 -0.28 -2.34
N ALA A 176 8.40 -0.29 -3.57
CA ALA A 176 8.99 -1.48 -4.17
C ALA A 176 10.09 -2.13 -3.31
N GLN A 177 10.97 -1.36 -2.72
CA GLN A 177 12.05 -1.90 -1.88
C GLN A 177 11.49 -2.68 -0.68
N THR A 178 10.44 -2.20 -0.04
CA THR A 178 9.76 -2.91 1.06
C THR A 178 9.14 -4.20 0.54
N ALA A 179 8.38 -4.14 -0.55
CA ALA A 179 7.76 -5.32 -1.15
C ALA A 179 8.80 -6.38 -1.53
N ARG A 180 9.93 -5.97 -2.14
CA ARG A 180 11.05 -6.88 -2.48
C ARG A 180 11.64 -7.57 -1.25
N GLN A 181 11.85 -6.84 -0.15
CA GLN A 181 12.39 -7.43 1.09
C GLN A 181 11.46 -8.53 1.63
N PHE A 182 10.16 -8.26 1.72
CA PHE A 182 9.18 -9.24 2.20
C PHE A 182 9.09 -10.45 1.26
N LEU A 183 9.08 -10.21 -0.04
CA LEU A 183 9.01 -11.28 -1.05
C LEU A 183 10.27 -12.17 -1.02
N SER A 184 11.46 -11.55 -1.00
CA SER A 184 12.74 -12.28 -0.94
C SER A 184 12.95 -13.04 0.37
N ALA A 185 12.41 -12.53 1.49
CA ALA A 185 12.47 -13.20 2.79
C ALA A 185 11.43 -14.33 2.95
N GLY A 186 10.53 -14.54 1.96
CA GLY A 186 9.46 -15.53 2.05
C GLY A 186 8.38 -15.16 3.10
N LEU A 187 8.26 -13.88 3.41
CA LEU A 187 7.32 -13.35 4.41
C LEU A 187 6.01 -12.84 3.79
N MET A 188 5.83 -12.96 2.49
CA MET A 188 4.62 -12.59 1.75
C MET A 188 3.86 -13.86 1.33
N ASP A 189 2.54 -13.88 1.48
CA ASP A 189 1.68 -14.99 1.10
C ASP A 189 0.99 -14.72 -0.25
N GLU A 190 0.71 -13.46 -0.57
CA GLU A 190 -0.05 -13.09 -1.75
C GLU A 190 0.46 -11.77 -2.35
N LEU A 191 0.76 -11.80 -3.66
CA LEU A 191 1.14 -10.62 -4.43
C LEU A 191 0.02 -10.30 -5.42
N ARG A 192 -0.52 -9.09 -5.34
CA ARG A 192 -1.55 -8.56 -6.24
C ARG A 192 -0.97 -7.44 -7.08
N LEU A 193 -0.94 -7.64 -8.37
CA LEU A 193 -0.43 -6.65 -9.32
C LEU A 193 -1.59 -6.03 -10.09
N HIS A 194 -1.61 -4.71 -10.11
CA HIS A 194 -2.52 -3.91 -10.91
C HIS A 194 -1.73 -3.35 -12.09
N ILE A 195 -1.75 -4.05 -13.23
CA ILE A 195 -0.93 -3.73 -14.39
C ILE A 195 -1.63 -2.65 -15.21
N ALA A 196 -1.10 -1.42 -15.15
CA ALA A 196 -1.57 -0.31 -15.97
C ALA A 196 -1.08 -0.48 -17.41
N PRO A 197 -1.94 -0.24 -18.44
CA PRO A 197 -1.58 -0.43 -19.85
C PRO A 197 -0.72 0.74 -20.37
N MET A 198 0.42 0.97 -19.73
CA MET A 198 1.37 2.02 -20.05
C MET A 198 2.81 1.57 -19.89
N ILE A 199 3.71 2.28 -20.55
CA ILE A 199 5.17 2.07 -20.47
C ILE A 199 5.78 3.33 -19.86
N LEU A 200 6.53 3.18 -18.76
CA LEU A 200 7.26 4.26 -18.13
C LEU A 200 8.68 4.42 -18.70
N GLY A 201 9.30 3.33 -19.16
CA GLY A 201 10.64 3.33 -19.74
C GLY A 201 11.78 3.53 -18.74
N GLY A 202 11.48 3.83 -17.46
CA GLY A 202 12.45 4.04 -16.40
C GLY A 202 11.77 4.26 -15.05
N GLY A 203 12.56 4.26 -13.97
CA GLY A 203 12.04 4.46 -12.62
C GLY A 203 12.36 3.32 -11.67
N GLU A 204 11.49 3.05 -10.69
CA GLU A 204 11.67 2.02 -9.70
C GLU A 204 10.96 0.71 -10.12
N ARG A 205 11.76 -0.33 -10.42
CA ARG A 205 11.23 -1.65 -10.77
C ARG A 205 10.80 -2.43 -9.53
N LEU A 206 9.69 -3.16 -9.66
CA LEU A 206 9.18 -3.96 -8.54
C LEU A 206 10.05 -5.18 -8.23
N LEU A 207 10.45 -5.94 -9.24
CA LEU A 207 10.99 -7.29 -9.06
C LEU A 207 12.51 -7.41 -9.22
N ASP A 208 13.22 -6.30 -9.33
CA ASP A 208 14.68 -6.33 -9.44
C ASP A 208 15.32 -6.92 -8.18
N GLY A 209 16.13 -7.97 -8.36
CA GLY A 209 16.89 -8.58 -7.27
C GLY A 209 16.09 -9.46 -6.31
N VAL A 210 14.84 -9.79 -6.63
CA VAL A 210 13.98 -10.63 -5.76
C VAL A 210 14.46 -12.08 -5.68
N GLY A 211 15.21 -12.57 -6.66
CA GLY A 211 15.68 -13.96 -6.70
C GLY A 211 14.64 -14.94 -7.27
N ASP A 212 14.81 -16.23 -6.94
CA ASP A 212 13.93 -17.31 -7.43
C ASP A 212 12.73 -17.45 -6.49
N VAL A 213 11.66 -16.72 -6.78
CA VAL A 213 10.38 -16.81 -6.07
C VAL A 213 9.36 -17.47 -6.99
N LYS A 214 8.72 -18.53 -6.51
CA LYS A 214 7.67 -19.23 -7.24
C LYS A 214 6.32 -18.59 -6.97
N LEU A 215 5.61 -18.25 -8.05
CA LEU A 215 4.29 -17.65 -8.01
C LEU A 215 3.28 -18.56 -8.74
N GLU A 216 2.14 -18.77 -8.12
CA GLU A 216 0.98 -19.44 -8.74
C GLU A 216 -0.11 -18.40 -9.02
N GLN A 217 -0.53 -18.30 -10.29
CA GLN A 217 -1.60 -17.39 -10.67
C GLN A 217 -2.94 -17.91 -10.17
N ALA A 218 -3.57 -17.17 -9.29
CA ALA A 218 -4.85 -17.53 -8.68
C ALA A 218 -6.05 -16.85 -9.35
N GLU A 219 -5.87 -15.62 -9.85
CA GLU A 219 -6.97 -14.86 -10.45
C GLU A 219 -6.45 -13.81 -11.42
N VAL A 220 -7.24 -13.54 -12.47
CA VAL A 220 -7.02 -12.43 -13.40
C VAL A 220 -8.35 -11.75 -13.69
N ARG A 221 -8.37 -10.42 -13.59
CA ARG A 221 -9.52 -9.61 -13.97
C ARG A 221 -9.05 -8.35 -14.72
N GLY A 222 -9.67 -8.04 -15.83
CA GLY A 222 -9.37 -6.84 -16.61
C GLY A 222 -10.51 -5.82 -16.56
N THR A 223 -10.15 -4.54 -16.50
CA THR A 223 -11.04 -3.40 -16.75
C THR A 223 -10.46 -2.55 -17.88
N GLY A 224 -11.11 -1.43 -18.25
CA GLY A 224 -10.62 -0.58 -19.34
C GLY A 224 -9.25 0.06 -19.08
N LEU A 225 -8.87 0.24 -17.81
CA LEU A 225 -7.67 0.99 -17.42
C LEU A 225 -6.59 0.14 -16.73
N VAL A 226 -6.89 -1.14 -16.41
CA VAL A 226 -5.95 -1.96 -15.63
C VAL A 226 -6.26 -3.46 -15.79
N THR A 227 -5.23 -4.29 -15.65
CA THR A 227 -5.37 -5.73 -15.46
C THR A 227 -4.92 -6.09 -14.05
N HIS A 228 -5.82 -6.62 -13.24
CA HIS A 228 -5.55 -7.13 -11.91
C HIS A 228 -5.14 -8.58 -11.99
N VAL A 229 -4.02 -8.94 -11.38
CA VAL A 229 -3.54 -10.31 -11.29
C VAL A 229 -3.20 -10.62 -9.85
N ARG A 230 -3.74 -11.71 -9.33
CA ARG A 230 -3.45 -12.20 -7.99
C ARG A 230 -2.58 -13.45 -8.06
N TYR A 231 -1.45 -13.41 -7.38
CA TYR A 231 -0.52 -14.50 -7.26
C TYR A 231 -0.41 -15.00 -5.83
N LEU A 232 -0.41 -16.32 -5.64
CA LEU A 232 0.02 -16.94 -4.39
C LEU A 232 1.53 -17.16 -4.42
N VAL A 233 2.19 -16.83 -3.34
CA VAL A 233 3.64 -17.09 -3.18
C VAL A 233 3.80 -18.52 -2.69
N VAL A 234 4.44 -19.37 -3.51
CA VAL A 234 4.66 -20.79 -3.20
C VAL A 234 5.96 -20.93 -2.42
N ARG A 235 5.90 -21.56 -1.26
CA ARG A 235 7.06 -21.87 -0.40
C ARG A 235 7.60 -23.28 -0.65
#